data_4e1972bac57e1cdd0f14568b2a2b9a89
#
_entry.id   4e1972bac57e1cdd0f14568b2a2b9a89
#
_cell.length_a   1.000
_cell.length_b   1.000
_cell.length_c   1.000
_cell.angle_alpha   90.00
_cell.angle_beta   90.00
_cell.angle_gamma   90.00
#
_symmetry.space_group_name_H-M   'P 1'
#
loop_
_entity.id
_entity.type
_entity.pdbx_description
1 polymer ?
#
loop_
_entity_poly.entity_id
_entity_poly.type
_entity_poly.pdbx_seq_one_letter_code
_entity_poly.pdbx_strand_id
1 'polypeptide(L)'
;MKSFIKALSFAAVFGLFATACETDPCKDVVCGDHGSCLEGVCNCETGYEKNTEGLCNTEIRAKFQGQWTVSDNCSQSGTASYTVSVTASTANILEVKITNFWGSFVNQGTATIDGNTINIARQEPDADQYFISGSGTINAAANSIAWNYNISDETGATPVVDVCTATWSK
;
A
#
# COMPACT_ATOMS: atom_id res chain seq x y z
N MET A 1 -37.03 81.50 27.67
CA MET A 1 -37.83 80.28 27.57
C MET A 1 -36.87 79.13 27.32
N LYS A 2 -37.06 78.08 28.06
CA LYS A 2 -36.14 77.03 28.52
C LYS A 2 -35.38 76.27 27.40
N SER A 3 -34.06 76.36 27.49
CA SER A 3 -33.07 75.54 26.68
C SER A 3 -32.92 74.22 27.37
N PHE A 4 -33.08 73.10 26.58
CA PHE A 4 -32.75 71.74 27.01
C PHE A 4 -31.52 71.29 26.30
N ILE A 5 -30.41 71.20 27.03
CA ILE A 5 -29.15 70.61 26.57
C ILE A 5 -29.29 69.08 26.74
N LYS A 6 -29.26 68.35 25.63
CA LYS A 6 -29.15 66.88 25.60
C LYS A 6 -27.67 66.52 25.57
N ALA A 7 -27.18 65.98 26.67
CA ALA A 7 -25.86 65.33 26.74
C ALA A 7 -25.88 63.98 26.00
N LEU A 8 -25.03 63.86 24.98
CA LEU A 8 -24.83 62.65 24.23
C LEU A 8 -23.69 61.88 24.87
N SER A 9 -24.00 60.78 25.58
CA SER A 9 -23.01 59.88 26.17
C SER A 9 -22.45 58.97 25.05
N PHE A 10 -21.19 59.17 24.69
CA PHE A 10 -20.44 58.33 23.79
C PHE A 10 -19.90 57.13 24.58
N ALA A 11 -20.57 56.00 24.49
CA ALA A 11 -20.07 54.73 25.05
C ALA A 11 -19.01 54.15 24.08
N ALA A 12 -17.74 54.28 24.44
CA ALA A 12 -16.62 53.63 23.74
C ALA A 12 -16.67 52.14 24.03
N VAL A 13 -17.12 51.35 23.05
CA VAL A 13 -17.01 49.89 23.08
C VAL A 13 -15.56 49.54 22.73
N PHE A 14 -14.77 49.24 23.74
CA PHE A 14 -13.43 48.71 23.62
C PHE A 14 -13.54 47.23 23.24
N GLY A 15 -13.52 46.93 21.93
CA GLY A 15 -13.46 45.55 21.43
C GLY A 15 -12.12 44.94 21.83
N LEU A 16 -12.15 43.99 22.76
CA LEU A 16 -11.04 43.08 23.02
C LEU A 16 -10.86 42.18 21.80
N PHE A 17 -9.92 42.53 20.92
CA PHE A 17 -9.38 41.57 19.95
C PHE A 17 -8.55 40.56 20.75
N ALA A 18 -9.15 39.43 21.12
CA ALA A 18 -8.42 38.25 21.52
C ALA A 18 -7.70 37.75 20.26
N THR A 19 -6.40 38.07 20.08
CA THR A 19 -5.52 37.36 19.15
C THR A 19 -5.42 35.94 19.66
N ALA A 20 -6.25 35.05 19.11
CA ALA A 20 -6.04 33.62 19.26
C ALA A 20 -4.65 33.35 18.68
N CYS A 21 -3.70 32.99 19.57
CA CYS A 21 -2.43 32.45 19.13
C CYS A 21 -2.76 31.08 18.51
N GLU A 22 -2.89 31.01 17.21
CA GLU A 22 -2.93 29.71 16.53
C GLU A 22 -1.58 29.04 16.80
N THR A 23 -1.58 28.08 17.72
CA THR A 23 -0.46 27.19 17.92
C THR A 23 -0.34 26.32 16.67
N ASP A 24 0.79 26.42 15.97
CA ASP A 24 1.09 25.55 14.83
C ASP A 24 1.00 24.09 15.30
N PRO A 25 0.03 23.30 14.80
CA PRO A 25 -0.17 21.93 15.25
C PRO A 25 0.99 21.00 14.85
N CYS A 26 1.87 21.45 13.95
CA CYS A 26 3.01 20.67 13.46
C CYS A 26 4.34 21.06 14.10
N LYS A 27 4.37 22.02 15.03
CA LYS A 27 5.59 22.63 15.58
C LYS A 27 6.60 21.64 16.14
N ASP A 28 6.15 20.57 16.80
CA ASP A 28 7.01 19.59 17.46
C ASP A 28 6.77 18.16 16.91
N VAL A 29 6.12 18.05 15.73
CA VAL A 29 5.80 16.78 15.10
C VAL A 29 6.91 16.36 14.15
N VAL A 30 7.54 15.21 14.42
CA VAL A 30 8.54 14.59 13.53
C VAL A 30 7.88 13.45 12.76
N CYS A 31 7.92 13.51 11.43
CA CYS A 31 7.26 12.52 10.57
C CYS A 31 8.22 11.54 9.89
N GLY A 32 9.54 11.67 10.11
CA GLY A 32 10.54 10.87 9.42
C GLY A 32 10.87 11.40 8.02
N ASP A 33 11.76 10.70 7.31
CA ASP A 33 12.36 11.18 6.04
C ASP A 33 11.36 11.25 4.88
N HIS A 34 10.30 10.43 4.94
CA HIS A 34 9.26 10.30 3.91
C HIS A 34 7.89 10.71 4.43
N GLY A 35 7.84 11.68 5.34
CA GLY A 35 6.60 12.17 5.89
C GLY A 35 6.52 13.68 6.03
N SER A 36 5.32 14.21 5.89
CA SER A 36 4.99 15.60 6.15
C SER A 36 3.91 15.71 7.22
N CYS A 37 4.02 16.73 8.07
CA CYS A 37 2.96 17.00 9.05
C CYS A 37 1.86 17.84 8.41
N LEU A 38 0.61 17.41 8.61
CA LEU A 38 -0.59 18.16 8.28
C LEU A 38 -1.54 18.12 9.49
N GLU A 39 -1.89 19.27 10.03
CA GLU A 39 -2.81 19.40 11.16
C GLU A 39 -2.42 18.53 12.39
N GLY A 40 -1.10 18.41 12.66
CA GLY A 40 -0.59 17.60 13.76
C GLY A 40 -0.48 16.10 13.47
N VAL A 41 -0.80 15.66 12.25
CA VAL A 41 -0.74 14.26 11.83
C VAL A 41 0.30 14.06 10.73
N CYS A 42 1.12 13.01 10.87
CA CYS A 42 2.06 12.63 9.83
C CYS A 42 1.34 11.96 8.66
N ASN A 43 1.53 12.51 7.46
CA ASN A 43 1.15 11.91 6.19
C ASN A 43 2.41 11.37 5.51
N CYS A 44 2.42 10.09 5.17
CA CYS A 44 3.53 9.46 4.49
C CYS A 44 3.46 9.68 2.97
N GLU A 45 4.63 9.84 2.35
CA GLU A 45 4.78 9.83 0.90
C GLU A 45 4.31 8.50 0.30
N THR A 46 3.94 8.52 -0.97
CA THR A 46 3.55 7.31 -1.71
C THR A 46 4.65 6.25 -1.63
N GLY A 47 4.28 5.03 -1.24
CA GLY A 47 5.22 3.92 -1.09
C GLY A 47 5.76 3.74 0.33
N TYR A 48 5.42 4.63 1.24
CA TYR A 48 5.85 4.56 2.64
C TYR A 48 4.67 4.45 3.61
N GLU A 49 4.91 3.80 4.73
CA GLU A 49 3.96 3.69 5.84
C GLU A 49 4.65 4.03 7.17
N LYS A 50 3.84 4.28 8.19
CA LYS A 50 4.35 4.56 9.53
C LYS A 50 4.94 3.29 10.15
N ASN A 51 6.13 3.43 10.72
CA ASN A 51 6.73 2.41 11.57
C ASN A 51 6.08 2.40 12.98
N THR A 52 6.57 1.57 13.88
CA THR A 52 6.09 1.46 15.28
C THR A 52 6.27 2.74 16.09
N GLU A 53 7.13 3.65 15.66
CA GLU A 53 7.39 4.95 16.28
C GLU A 53 6.52 6.06 15.70
N GLY A 54 5.70 5.75 14.67
CA GLY A 54 4.85 6.71 13.98
C GLY A 54 5.55 7.49 12.87
N LEU A 55 6.79 7.13 12.53
CA LEU A 55 7.60 7.78 11.49
C LEU A 55 7.39 7.12 10.13
N CYS A 56 7.29 7.91 9.08
CA CYS A 56 7.11 7.45 7.69
C CYS A 56 8.43 6.98 7.07
N ASN A 57 9.05 5.94 7.62
CA ASN A 57 10.38 5.44 7.22
C ASN A 57 10.35 4.00 6.72
N THR A 58 9.16 3.38 6.62
CA THR A 58 9.02 1.98 6.20
C THR A 58 8.42 1.91 4.80
N GLU A 59 9.10 1.24 3.86
CA GLU A 59 8.51 0.96 2.55
C GLU A 59 7.33 -0.01 2.69
N ILE A 60 6.17 0.31 2.11
CA ILE A 60 4.96 -0.54 2.16
C ILE A 60 5.26 -1.95 1.63
N ARG A 61 6.12 -2.06 0.60
CA ARG A 61 6.48 -3.35 -0.01
C ARG A 61 7.40 -4.22 0.86
N ALA A 62 8.03 -3.67 1.91
CA ALA A 62 8.99 -4.40 2.76
C ALA A 62 8.36 -5.64 3.42
N LYS A 63 7.09 -5.56 3.82
CA LYS A 63 6.36 -6.67 4.42
C LYS A 63 6.17 -7.87 3.49
N PHE A 64 6.19 -7.65 2.18
CA PHE A 64 6.05 -8.71 1.16
C PHE A 64 7.37 -9.37 0.80
N GLN A 65 8.51 -8.70 1.02
CA GLN A 65 9.84 -9.18 0.60
C GLN A 65 10.29 -10.39 1.41
N GLY A 66 11.14 -11.19 0.78
CA GLY A 66 11.75 -12.40 1.35
C GLY A 66 11.28 -13.68 0.70
N GLN A 67 11.61 -14.80 1.33
CA GLN A 67 11.17 -16.13 0.89
C GLN A 67 9.83 -16.50 1.52
N TRP A 68 8.99 -17.14 0.71
CA TRP A 68 7.68 -17.63 1.11
C TRP A 68 7.52 -19.09 0.70
N THR A 69 7.00 -19.91 1.61
CA THR A 69 6.52 -21.24 1.30
C THR A 69 5.10 -21.16 0.80
N VAL A 70 4.85 -21.70 -0.39
CA VAL A 70 3.56 -21.68 -1.07
C VAL A 70 2.86 -23.02 -0.92
N SER A 71 1.57 -22.98 -0.66
CA SER A 71 0.64 -24.11 -0.78
C SER A 71 -0.46 -23.68 -1.74
N ASP A 72 -0.46 -24.26 -2.93
CA ASP A 72 -1.40 -24.03 -4.01
C ASP A 72 -2.51 -25.06 -4.05
N ASN A 73 -3.67 -24.62 -4.53
CA ASN A 73 -4.80 -25.45 -4.94
C ASN A 73 -5.42 -24.87 -6.21
N CYS A 74 -5.17 -25.52 -7.33
CA CYS A 74 -5.58 -25.11 -8.66
C CYS A 74 -6.61 -26.07 -9.26
N SER A 75 -7.50 -25.54 -10.10
CA SER A 75 -8.62 -26.29 -10.68
C SER A 75 -8.20 -27.35 -11.69
N GLN A 76 -7.08 -27.13 -12.38
CA GLN A 76 -6.55 -28.04 -13.43
C GLN A 76 -5.27 -28.74 -12.97
N SER A 77 -4.28 -28.00 -12.48
CA SER A 77 -2.99 -28.56 -12.06
C SER A 77 -3.00 -29.20 -10.66
N GLY A 78 -4.07 -28.99 -9.89
CA GLY A 78 -4.23 -29.60 -8.56
C GLY A 78 -3.43 -28.88 -7.47
N THR A 79 -2.93 -29.62 -6.48
CA THR A 79 -2.21 -29.08 -5.33
C THR A 79 -0.70 -29.15 -5.52
N ALA A 80 0.00 -28.08 -5.15
CA ALA A 80 1.46 -28.02 -5.17
C ALA A 80 2.02 -27.29 -3.95
N SER A 81 3.29 -27.56 -3.62
CA SER A 81 4.02 -26.80 -2.63
C SER A 81 5.43 -26.51 -3.12
N TYR A 82 5.84 -25.25 -3.03
CA TYR A 82 7.13 -24.76 -3.52
C TYR A 82 7.52 -23.48 -2.76
N THR A 83 8.68 -22.93 -3.10
CA THR A 83 9.16 -21.69 -2.48
C THR A 83 9.25 -20.60 -3.54
N VAL A 84 8.78 -19.39 -3.23
CA VAL A 84 8.97 -18.19 -4.04
C VAL A 84 9.85 -17.19 -3.31
N SER A 85 10.49 -16.30 -4.07
CA SER A 85 11.24 -15.17 -3.52
C SER A 85 10.65 -13.86 -4.04
N VAL A 86 10.37 -12.94 -3.12
CA VAL A 86 9.87 -11.59 -3.43
C VAL A 86 10.97 -10.58 -3.14
N THR A 87 11.33 -9.79 -4.14
CA THR A 87 12.37 -8.75 -4.05
C THR A 87 11.83 -7.39 -4.49
N ALA A 88 12.42 -6.31 -3.98
CA ALA A 88 12.08 -4.96 -4.40
C ALA A 88 12.43 -4.74 -5.88
N SER A 89 11.54 -4.09 -6.63
CA SER A 89 11.89 -3.55 -7.94
C SER A 89 12.69 -2.26 -7.78
N THR A 90 13.65 -2.04 -8.67
CA THR A 90 14.39 -0.77 -8.77
C THR A 90 13.66 0.29 -9.59
N ALA A 91 12.63 -0.13 -10.35
CA ALA A 91 11.89 0.76 -11.25
C ALA A 91 10.81 1.59 -10.52
N ASN A 92 10.18 1.01 -9.48
CA ASN A 92 9.07 1.66 -8.77
C ASN A 92 9.04 1.20 -7.31
N ILE A 93 8.84 2.16 -6.38
CA ILE A 93 8.73 1.91 -4.94
C ILE A 93 7.53 1.01 -4.56
N LEU A 94 6.48 1.03 -5.36
CA LEU A 94 5.29 0.19 -5.18
C LEU A 94 5.37 -1.14 -5.94
N GLU A 95 6.51 -1.48 -6.52
CA GLU A 95 6.66 -2.69 -7.33
C GLU A 95 7.61 -3.69 -6.67
N VAL A 96 7.27 -4.96 -6.80
CA VAL A 96 8.11 -6.11 -6.42
C VAL A 96 8.27 -7.07 -7.59
N LYS A 97 9.34 -7.86 -7.54
CA LYS A 97 9.61 -8.98 -8.47
C LYS A 97 9.43 -10.29 -7.71
N ILE A 98 8.76 -11.25 -8.33
CA ILE A 98 8.48 -12.56 -7.76
C ILE A 98 9.16 -13.62 -8.61
N THR A 99 10.08 -14.36 -8.02
CA THR A 99 10.77 -15.48 -8.66
C THR A 99 10.07 -16.78 -8.34
N ASN A 100 10.00 -17.70 -9.33
CA ASN A 100 9.39 -19.02 -9.20
C ASN A 100 7.90 -19.00 -8.85
N PHE A 101 7.14 -18.00 -9.35
CA PHE A 101 5.68 -17.99 -9.21
C PHE A 101 5.08 -19.25 -9.86
N TRP A 102 4.04 -19.82 -9.27
CA TRP A 102 3.40 -21.08 -9.67
C TRP A 102 4.34 -22.30 -9.67
N GLY A 103 5.56 -22.17 -9.13
CA GLY A 103 6.57 -23.24 -9.10
C GLY A 103 7.14 -23.63 -10.48
N SER A 104 6.81 -22.88 -11.53
CA SER A 104 7.12 -23.22 -12.91
C SER A 104 7.77 -22.10 -13.71
N PHE A 105 7.42 -20.82 -13.45
CA PHE A 105 8.00 -19.69 -14.19
C PHE A 105 9.49 -19.52 -13.87
N VAL A 106 10.31 -19.48 -14.91
CA VAL A 106 11.76 -19.27 -14.82
C VAL A 106 12.08 -17.79 -14.62
N ASN A 107 11.38 -16.92 -15.36
CA ASN A 107 11.56 -15.49 -15.24
C ASN A 107 10.69 -14.90 -14.12
N GLN A 108 11.07 -13.70 -13.68
CA GLN A 108 10.36 -13.02 -12.60
C GLN A 108 9.03 -12.45 -13.08
N GLY A 109 7.98 -12.71 -12.33
CA GLY A 109 6.74 -11.94 -12.42
C GLY A 109 6.89 -10.58 -11.74
N THR A 110 6.13 -9.60 -12.22
CA THR A 110 6.06 -8.25 -11.65
C THR A 110 4.73 -8.07 -10.94
N ALA A 111 4.74 -7.53 -9.73
CA ALA A 111 3.54 -7.22 -8.98
C ALA A 111 3.60 -5.81 -8.38
N THR A 112 2.44 -5.17 -8.25
CA THR A 112 2.29 -3.86 -7.61
C THR A 112 1.67 -4.00 -6.22
N ILE A 113 2.08 -3.14 -5.31
CA ILE A 113 1.62 -3.11 -3.92
C ILE A 113 0.67 -1.92 -3.72
N ASP A 114 -0.46 -2.20 -3.07
CA ASP A 114 -1.39 -1.19 -2.58
C ASP A 114 -1.81 -1.57 -1.15
N GLY A 115 -1.25 -0.87 -0.16
CA GLY A 115 -1.44 -1.14 1.25
C GLY A 115 -1.06 -2.58 1.63
N ASN A 116 -2.06 -3.41 1.91
CA ASN A 116 -1.90 -4.84 2.24
C ASN A 116 -2.19 -5.76 1.05
N THR A 117 -2.42 -5.21 -0.13
CA THR A 117 -2.72 -5.98 -1.33
C THR A 117 -1.52 -6.00 -2.28
N ILE A 118 -1.25 -7.16 -2.86
CA ILE A 118 -0.28 -7.37 -3.93
C ILE A 118 -1.04 -7.80 -5.19
N ASN A 119 -0.81 -7.14 -6.32
CA ASN A 119 -1.53 -7.37 -7.56
C ASN A 119 -0.57 -7.73 -8.68
N ILE A 120 -0.86 -8.82 -9.38
CA ILE A 120 -0.20 -9.21 -10.63
C ILE A 120 -1.17 -8.86 -11.77
N ALA A 121 -0.84 -7.82 -12.55
CA ALA A 121 -1.50 -7.56 -13.82
C ALA A 121 -1.19 -8.71 -14.79
N ARG A 122 -2.14 -8.99 -15.73
CA ARG A 122 -1.91 -10.05 -16.71
C ARG A 122 -0.58 -9.85 -17.43
N GLN A 123 0.29 -10.84 -17.34
CA GLN A 123 1.63 -10.85 -17.93
C GLN A 123 2.06 -12.26 -18.30
N GLU A 124 3.04 -12.33 -19.18
CA GLU A 124 3.67 -13.55 -19.69
C GLU A 124 5.16 -13.53 -19.30
N PRO A 125 5.55 -14.15 -18.18
CA PRO A 125 6.94 -14.06 -17.71
C PRO A 125 7.96 -14.72 -18.61
N ASP A 126 7.63 -15.89 -19.20
CA ASP A 126 8.59 -16.75 -19.90
C ASP A 126 8.48 -16.69 -21.43
N ALA A 127 7.56 -15.88 -21.99
CA ALA A 127 7.30 -15.78 -23.44
C ALA A 127 6.95 -17.14 -24.07
N ASP A 128 6.18 -17.96 -23.36
CA ASP A 128 5.81 -19.33 -23.70
C ASP A 128 4.29 -19.54 -23.84
N GLN A 129 3.54 -18.43 -23.89
CA GLN A 129 2.08 -18.36 -23.97
C GLN A 129 1.36 -18.81 -22.66
N TYR A 130 2.08 -18.88 -21.54
CA TYR A 130 1.49 -18.98 -20.22
C TYR A 130 1.41 -17.61 -19.55
N PHE A 131 0.20 -17.19 -19.23
CA PHE A 131 -0.06 -15.88 -18.63
C PHE A 131 -0.51 -16.03 -17.19
N ILE A 132 -0.02 -15.13 -16.34
CA ILE A 132 -0.46 -15.02 -14.95
C ILE A 132 -1.25 -13.73 -14.73
N SER A 133 -2.22 -13.78 -13.82
CA SER A 133 -2.91 -12.60 -13.27
C SER A 133 -3.55 -12.94 -11.93
N GLY A 134 -3.62 -11.99 -11.03
CA GLY A 134 -4.29 -12.22 -9.74
C GLY A 134 -3.93 -11.22 -8.67
N SER A 135 -4.38 -11.52 -7.45
CA SER A 135 -4.10 -10.68 -6.29
C SER A 135 -3.95 -11.50 -5.01
N GLY A 136 -3.17 -10.97 -4.11
CA GLY A 136 -2.99 -11.52 -2.77
C GLY A 136 -3.18 -10.46 -1.70
N THR A 137 -3.58 -10.87 -0.50
CA THR A 137 -3.70 -10.00 0.67
C THR A 137 -2.83 -10.54 1.80
N ILE A 138 -1.92 -9.70 2.30
CA ILE A 138 -1.08 -10.03 3.44
C ILE A 138 -1.84 -9.79 4.75
N ASN A 139 -1.66 -10.69 5.72
CA ASN A 139 -2.25 -10.52 7.03
C ASN A 139 -1.51 -9.44 7.87
N ALA A 140 -2.14 -9.02 8.97
CA ALA A 140 -1.58 -7.99 9.85
C ALA A 140 -0.24 -8.36 10.50
N ALA A 141 0.05 -9.66 10.66
CA ALA A 141 1.33 -10.15 11.20
C ALA A 141 2.44 -10.21 10.14
N ALA A 142 2.13 -9.91 8.87
CA ALA A 142 3.04 -9.96 7.73
C ALA A 142 3.75 -11.32 7.52
N ASN A 143 3.10 -12.41 7.93
CA ASN A 143 3.62 -13.79 7.86
C ASN A 143 2.77 -14.73 7.00
N SER A 144 1.65 -14.26 6.44
CA SER A 144 0.81 -15.02 5.52
C SER A 144 0.19 -14.13 4.46
N ILE A 145 0.16 -14.61 3.21
CA ILE A 145 -0.54 -13.98 2.07
C ILE A 145 -1.55 -14.98 1.53
N ALA A 146 -2.81 -14.58 1.48
CA ALA A 146 -3.86 -15.33 0.79
C ALA A 146 -3.96 -14.83 -0.65
N TRP A 147 -3.82 -15.73 -1.63
CA TRP A 147 -3.85 -15.43 -3.07
C TRP A 147 -5.06 -16.01 -3.76
N ASN A 148 -5.56 -15.26 -4.76
CA ASN A 148 -6.43 -15.75 -5.82
C ASN A 148 -5.80 -15.33 -7.15
N TYR A 149 -5.54 -16.29 -8.04
CA TYR A 149 -4.88 -16.00 -9.30
C TYR A 149 -5.29 -17.00 -10.39
N ASN A 150 -5.01 -16.63 -11.63
CA ASN A 150 -5.27 -17.47 -12.80
C ASN A 150 -3.97 -17.67 -13.58
N ILE A 151 -3.80 -18.89 -14.08
CA ILE A 151 -2.85 -19.21 -15.13
C ILE A 151 -3.64 -19.49 -16.41
N SER A 152 -3.35 -18.76 -17.48
CA SER A 152 -3.95 -18.99 -18.80
C SER A 152 -2.92 -19.63 -19.72
N ASP A 153 -3.17 -20.88 -20.12
CA ASP A 153 -2.44 -21.58 -21.18
C ASP A 153 -3.07 -21.21 -22.54
N GLU A 154 -2.33 -20.48 -23.36
CA GLU A 154 -2.76 -20.03 -24.70
C GLU A 154 -1.96 -20.69 -25.83
N THR A 155 -1.26 -21.79 -25.53
CA THR A 155 -0.50 -22.57 -26.55
C THR A 155 -1.41 -23.26 -27.57
N GLY A 156 -2.67 -23.52 -27.20
CA GLY A 156 -3.66 -24.16 -28.04
C GLY A 156 -4.60 -23.18 -28.76
N ALA A 157 -5.45 -23.71 -29.65
CA ALA A 157 -6.46 -22.92 -30.37
C ALA A 157 -7.54 -22.32 -29.43
N THR A 158 -7.73 -22.89 -28.26
CA THR A 158 -8.65 -22.42 -27.23
C THR A 158 -7.88 -22.30 -25.90
N PRO A 159 -7.84 -21.12 -25.30
CA PRO A 159 -7.18 -20.93 -24.01
C PRO A 159 -7.79 -21.81 -22.91
N VAL A 160 -6.93 -22.39 -22.08
CA VAL A 160 -7.33 -23.12 -20.87
C VAL A 160 -6.91 -22.30 -19.66
N VAL A 161 -7.86 -22.05 -18.76
CA VAL A 161 -7.62 -21.27 -17.55
C VAL A 161 -7.59 -22.18 -16.33
N ASP A 162 -6.50 -22.15 -15.60
CA ASP A 162 -6.36 -22.77 -14.29
C ASP A 162 -6.62 -21.70 -13.21
N VAL A 163 -7.67 -21.91 -12.43
CA VAL A 163 -8.07 -21.01 -11.33
C VAL A 163 -7.47 -21.52 -10.06
N CYS A 164 -6.64 -20.71 -9.43
CA CYS A 164 -5.83 -21.09 -8.28
C CYS A 164 -6.14 -20.25 -7.04
N THR A 165 -6.12 -20.91 -5.90
CA THR A 165 -6.02 -20.27 -4.58
C THR A 165 -4.73 -20.71 -3.93
N ALA A 166 -4.01 -19.80 -3.26
CA ALA A 166 -2.80 -20.16 -2.55
C ALA A 166 -2.70 -19.50 -1.18
N THR A 167 -1.99 -20.16 -0.29
CA THR A 167 -1.51 -19.57 0.96
C THR A 167 0.01 -19.55 0.91
N TRP A 168 0.58 -18.36 1.04
CA TRP A 168 2.02 -18.17 1.22
C TRP A 168 2.30 -17.93 2.71
N SER A 169 3.33 -18.55 3.25
CA SER A 169 3.71 -18.45 4.66
C SER A 169 5.22 -18.27 4.84
N LYS A 170 5.60 -17.50 5.87
CA LYS A 170 6.97 -17.31 6.35
C LYS A 170 7.19 -18.10 7.65
#